data_d935daad14ab102f00224ab91339a53d
#
_entry.id   d935daad14ab102f00224ab91339a53d
#
_cell.length_a   1.000
_cell.length_b   1.000
_cell.length_c   1.000
_cell.angle_alpha   90.00
_cell.angle_beta   90.00
_cell.angle_gamma   90.00
#
_symmetry.space_group_name_H-M   'P 1'
#
loop_
_entity.id
_entity.type
_entity.pdbx_description
1 polymer ?
#
loop_
_entity_poly.entity_id
_entity_poly.type
_entity_poly.pdbx_seq_one_letter_code
_entity_poly.pdbx_strand_id
1 'polypeptide(L)'
;MLLFTAPLHMLRKTKFFQALLSSRLNNPKFYELGYSHRVALRPFTHASIRWRRQQLEPGINKLVTNIAKELDNQNDQGWFFDVGANVGLYTWDVRKACTNRKILAFEPDPENIKLLEKTLAKANLQNLKICQNALSNKAGEASFFQDTLTSATGCVGGNDKPWIELYLNGSSNEIRVKTKTLESVVIESRTPSLIKIDVEGHEVEVLQGGRNVLCEAKPLLIIESFPPKQSTILSLLHELGYRSMDADHHTSINSKTTNLIAWHPQGPLKEATIQKLIN
;
A
#
# COMPACT_ATOMS: atom_id res chain seq x y z
N MET A 1 0.55 11.35 -7.17
CA MET A 1 0.78 11.27 -8.62
C MET A 1 1.87 12.25 -9.07
N LEU A 2 3.10 12.06 -8.70
CA LEU A 2 4.26 12.82 -9.23
C LEU A 2 5.54 11.97 -9.14
N LEU A 3 5.41 10.68 -9.41
CA LEU A 3 6.51 9.72 -9.29
C LEU A 3 7.40 9.64 -10.53
N PHE A 4 7.06 10.35 -11.59
CA PHE A 4 7.81 10.28 -12.84
C PHE A 4 8.30 11.66 -13.24
N THR A 5 9.54 11.97 -12.87
CA THR A 5 10.21 13.05 -13.61
C THR A 5 10.33 12.61 -15.06
N ALA A 6 9.95 13.48 -15.96
CA ALA A 6 9.90 13.24 -17.40
C ALA A 6 11.08 12.44 -18.00
N PRO A 7 12.35 12.65 -17.61
CA PRO A 7 13.47 11.89 -18.17
C PRO A 7 13.43 10.39 -17.92
N LEU A 8 13.10 9.96 -16.69
CA LEU A 8 13.10 8.53 -16.33
C LEU A 8 11.93 7.78 -17.00
N HIS A 9 10.79 8.45 -17.10
CA HIS A 9 9.61 7.94 -17.79
C HIS A 9 9.86 7.76 -19.30
N MET A 10 10.53 8.74 -19.95
CA MET A 10 10.90 8.63 -21.38
C MET A 10 11.89 7.49 -21.62
N LEU A 11 12.88 7.32 -20.75
CA LEU A 11 13.86 6.24 -20.87
C LEU A 11 13.21 4.85 -20.82
N ARG A 12 12.17 4.67 -19.98
CA ARG A 12 11.45 3.39 -19.85
C ARG A 12 10.73 2.95 -21.13
N LYS A 13 10.39 3.88 -22.02
CA LYS A 13 9.76 3.59 -23.33
C LYS A 13 10.76 3.10 -24.38
N THR A 14 12.06 3.22 -24.14
CA THR A 14 13.08 2.84 -25.13
C THR A 14 13.24 1.32 -25.19
N LYS A 15 13.48 0.80 -26.41
CA LYS A 15 13.80 -0.63 -26.63
C LYS A 15 14.99 -1.09 -25.80
N PHE A 16 15.97 -0.22 -25.60
CA PHE A 16 17.14 -0.50 -24.77
C PHE A 16 16.74 -0.76 -23.30
N PHE A 17 15.90 0.09 -22.72
CA PHE A 17 15.46 -0.08 -21.33
C PHE A 17 14.58 -1.34 -21.17
N GLN A 18 13.71 -1.61 -22.13
CA GLN A 18 12.90 -2.83 -22.14
C GLN A 18 13.77 -4.10 -22.24
N ALA A 19 14.85 -4.07 -23.03
CA ALA A 19 15.83 -5.15 -23.05
C ALA A 19 16.55 -5.32 -21.71
N LEU A 20 16.82 -4.25 -20.97
CA LEU A 20 17.39 -4.32 -19.62
C LEU A 20 16.40 -4.94 -18.63
N LEU A 21 15.11 -4.61 -18.72
CA LEU A 21 14.08 -5.20 -17.85
C LEU A 21 13.97 -6.71 -18.01
N SER A 22 14.10 -7.23 -19.23
CA SER A 22 14.05 -8.67 -19.53
C SER A 22 15.39 -9.38 -19.34
N SER A 23 16.47 -8.65 -19.11
CA SER A 23 17.83 -9.22 -18.98
C SER A 23 18.09 -9.80 -17.60
N ARG A 24 19.12 -10.70 -17.51
CA ARG A 24 19.64 -11.19 -16.21
C ARG A 24 20.16 -10.07 -15.30
N LEU A 25 20.46 -8.88 -15.85
CA LEU A 25 20.89 -7.73 -15.07
C LEU A 25 19.77 -7.20 -14.16
N ASN A 26 18.49 -7.46 -14.51
CA ASN A 26 17.31 -7.12 -13.70
C ASN A 26 16.93 -8.20 -12.67
N ASN A 27 17.74 -9.24 -12.51
CA ASN A 27 17.50 -10.23 -11.45
C ASN A 27 17.53 -9.57 -10.06
N PRO A 28 16.72 -10.05 -9.10
CA PRO A 28 16.64 -9.49 -7.76
C PRO A 28 18.00 -9.41 -7.07
N LYS A 29 18.30 -8.25 -6.49
CA LYS A 29 19.49 -7.95 -5.67
C LYS A 29 19.05 -7.30 -4.36
N PHE A 30 19.91 -7.37 -3.34
CA PHE A 30 19.66 -6.75 -2.05
C PHE A 30 20.26 -5.36 -1.97
N TYR A 31 19.44 -4.38 -1.55
CA TYR A 31 19.82 -2.96 -1.46
C TYR A 31 19.67 -2.44 -0.04
N GLU A 32 20.55 -1.54 0.34
CA GLU A 32 20.47 -0.76 1.58
C GLU A 32 19.59 0.48 1.32
N LEU A 33 18.43 0.54 1.97
CA LEU A 33 17.47 1.64 1.82
C LEU A 33 17.28 2.40 3.14
N GLY A 34 18.27 2.32 4.05
CA GLY A 34 18.20 2.98 5.35
C GLY A 34 17.38 2.22 6.41
N TYR A 35 17.09 0.95 6.17
CA TYR A 35 16.54 0.00 7.16
C TYR A 35 17.66 -0.74 7.89
N SER A 36 17.33 -1.43 8.98
CA SER A 36 18.26 -2.34 9.68
C SER A 36 18.62 -3.59 8.85
N HIS A 37 17.93 -3.80 7.74
CA HIS A 37 18.10 -4.92 6.83
C HIS A 37 18.12 -4.44 5.37
N ARG A 38 18.59 -5.31 4.49
CA ARG A 38 18.58 -5.07 3.05
C ARG A 38 17.27 -5.52 2.43
N VAL A 39 16.79 -4.77 1.45
CA VAL A 39 15.54 -5.06 0.72
C VAL A 39 15.87 -5.65 -0.66
N ALA A 40 15.19 -6.72 -1.02
CA ALA A 40 15.31 -7.34 -2.33
C ALA A 40 14.51 -6.54 -3.37
N LEU A 41 15.19 -6.06 -4.41
CA LEU A 41 14.59 -5.30 -5.51
C LEU A 41 15.17 -5.75 -6.86
N ARG A 42 14.41 -5.57 -7.92
CA ARG A 42 14.91 -5.66 -9.29
C ARG A 42 15.57 -4.33 -9.69
N PRO A 43 16.84 -4.34 -10.16
CA PRO A 43 17.62 -3.11 -10.38
C PRO A 43 16.96 -2.05 -11.24
N PHE A 44 16.35 -2.45 -12.33
CA PHE A 44 15.77 -1.51 -13.31
C PHE A 44 14.27 -1.28 -13.08
N THR A 45 13.52 -2.33 -12.75
CA THR A 45 12.08 -2.22 -12.40
C THR A 45 11.89 -1.24 -11.23
N HIS A 46 12.66 -1.41 -10.15
CA HIS A 46 12.55 -0.59 -8.94
C HIS A 46 13.61 0.54 -8.87
N ALA A 47 14.03 1.06 -10.02
CA ALA A 47 15.03 2.12 -10.09
C ALA A 47 14.62 3.38 -9.31
N SER A 48 13.34 3.76 -9.36
CA SER A 48 12.79 4.90 -8.61
C SER A 48 12.97 4.73 -7.10
N ILE A 49 12.66 3.54 -6.58
CA ILE A 49 12.80 3.20 -5.17
C ILE A 49 14.27 3.29 -4.75
N ARG A 50 15.18 2.74 -5.56
CA ARG A 50 16.61 2.73 -5.26
C ARG A 50 17.23 4.12 -5.16
N TRP A 51 16.83 5.03 -6.05
CA TRP A 51 17.47 6.34 -6.18
C TRP A 51 16.71 7.46 -5.48
N ARG A 52 15.41 7.28 -5.23
CA ARG A 52 14.52 8.33 -4.70
C ARG A 52 13.71 7.90 -3.50
N ARG A 53 14.12 6.84 -2.80
CA ARG A 53 13.34 6.27 -1.68
C ARG A 53 12.83 7.35 -0.70
N GLN A 54 13.68 8.30 -0.33
CA GLN A 54 13.34 9.36 0.62
C GLN A 54 12.40 10.43 0.04
N GLN A 55 12.20 10.44 -1.28
CA GLN A 55 11.35 11.39 -1.99
C GLN A 55 10.00 10.78 -2.40
N LEU A 56 9.82 9.47 -2.18
CA LEU A 56 8.57 8.79 -2.46
C LEU A 56 7.63 9.01 -1.29
N GLU A 57 6.59 9.79 -1.50
CA GLU A 57 5.51 10.07 -0.54
C GLU A 57 6.00 10.34 0.90
N PRO A 58 6.96 11.26 1.12
CA PRO A 58 7.61 11.44 2.42
C PRO A 58 6.62 11.85 3.51
N GLY A 59 5.57 12.60 3.17
CA GLY A 59 4.49 13.01 4.06
C GLY A 59 3.69 11.83 4.58
N ILE A 60 3.20 11.00 3.66
CA ILE A 60 2.38 9.83 4.00
C ILE A 60 3.21 8.78 4.76
N ASN A 61 4.43 8.51 4.33
CA ASN A 61 5.34 7.63 5.06
C ASN A 61 5.57 8.08 6.51
N LYS A 62 5.80 9.39 6.71
CA LYS A 62 5.96 9.99 8.04
C LYS A 62 4.67 9.86 8.86
N LEU A 63 3.52 10.12 8.25
CA LEU A 63 2.22 10.03 8.92
C LEU A 63 1.94 8.59 9.38
N VAL A 64 2.05 7.59 8.49
CA VAL A 64 1.86 6.17 8.81
C VAL A 64 2.78 5.72 9.94
N THR A 65 4.06 6.08 9.88
CA THR A 65 5.04 5.69 10.91
C THR A 65 4.78 6.39 12.24
N ASN A 66 4.35 7.66 12.25
CA ASN A 66 4.02 8.39 13.47
C ASN A 66 2.75 7.83 14.13
N ILE A 67 1.72 7.49 13.34
CA ILE A 67 0.52 6.82 13.84
C ILE A 67 0.90 5.47 14.47
N ALA A 68 1.72 4.66 13.79
CA ALA A 68 2.16 3.37 14.33
C ALA A 68 2.92 3.51 15.66
N LYS A 69 3.83 4.50 15.77
CA LYS A 69 4.53 4.81 17.02
C LYS A 69 3.59 5.24 18.14
N GLU A 70 2.61 6.07 17.82
CA GLU A 70 1.67 6.54 18.82
C GLU A 70 0.79 5.41 19.35
N LEU A 71 0.35 4.49 18.47
CA LEU A 71 -0.33 3.28 18.86
C LEU A 71 0.54 2.40 19.79
N ASP A 72 1.83 2.23 19.46
CA ASP A 72 2.77 1.50 20.32
C ASP A 72 2.96 2.19 21.68
N ASN A 73 3.06 3.52 21.73
CA ASN A 73 3.19 4.31 22.95
C ASN A 73 1.96 4.13 23.87
N GLN A 74 0.79 3.90 23.28
CA GLN A 74 -0.45 3.60 24.02
C GLN A 74 -0.63 2.11 24.34
N ASN A 75 0.39 1.27 24.09
CA ASN A 75 0.37 -0.18 24.26
C ASN A 75 -0.75 -0.87 23.43
N ASP A 76 -1.14 -0.30 22.31
CA ASP A 76 -2.08 -0.92 21.40
C ASP A 76 -1.53 -2.24 20.84
N GLN A 77 -2.32 -3.31 20.90
CA GLN A 77 -1.94 -4.66 20.47
C GLN A 77 -2.41 -5.01 19.08
N GLY A 78 -3.10 -4.09 18.42
CA GLY A 78 -3.62 -4.27 17.06
C GLY A 78 -2.49 -4.37 16.02
N TRP A 79 -2.86 -4.88 14.86
CA TRP A 79 -1.95 -5.07 13.75
C TRP A 79 -1.89 -3.83 12.85
N PHE A 80 -0.77 -3.65 12.17
CA PHE A 80 -0.70 -2.84 10.97
C PHE A 80 -0.98 -3.73 9.75
N PHE A 81 -1.96 -3.35 8.93
CA PHE A 81 -2.24 -3.98 7.65
C PHE A 81 -1.77 -3.07 6.52
N ASP A 82 -0.88 -3.60 5.67
CA ASP A 82 -0.34 -2.93 4.49
C ASP A 82 -0.99 -3.57 3.26
N VAL A 83 -2.06 -2.94 2.74
CA VAL A 83 -2.89 -3.48 1.64
C VAL A 83 -2.43 -2.86 0.34
N GLY A 84 -1.91 -3.71 -0.56
CA GLY A 84 -1.15 -3.29 -1.74
C GLY A 84 0.32 -3.04 -1.39
N ALA A 85 0.92 -3.96 -0.62
CA ALA A 85 2.27 -3.75 -0.05
C ALA A 85 3.37 -3.60 -1.10
N ASN A 86 3.16 -4.05 -2.34
CA ASN A 86 4.16 -4.02 -3.41
C ASN A 86 5.48 -4.67 -2.93
N VAL A 87 6.60 -3.96 -2.92
CA VAL A 87 7.87 -4.45 -2.36
C VAL A 87 8.06 -4.08 -0.88
N GLY A 88 7.02 -3.59 -0.22
CA GLY A 88 6.93 -3.43 1.23
C GLY A 88 7.44 -2.11 1.79
N LEU A 89 7.39 -1.00 1.05
CA LEU A 89 7.96 0.25 1.54
C LEU A 89 7.33 0.70 2.86
N TYR A 90 6.00 0.73 2.97
CA TYR A 90 5.30 1.05 4.23
C TYR A 90 5.53 -0.02 5.30
N THR A 91 5.52 -1.28 4.91
CA THR A 91 5.86 -2.42 5.78
C THR A 91 7.24 -2.22 6.44
N TRP A 92 8.28 -1.88 5.66
CA TRP A 92 9.64 -1.70 6.19
C TRP A 92 9.78 -0.42 7.00
N ASP A 93 9.08 0.66 6.63
CA ASP A 93 9.09 1.91 7.40
C ASP A 93 8.45 1.73 8.78
N VAL A 94 7.29 1.07 8.84
CA VAL A 94 6.64 0.74 10.11
C VAL A 94 7.50 -0.22 10.93
N ARG A 95 8.11 -1.25 10.32
CA ARG A 95 9.03 -2.16 11.02
C ARG A 95 10.25 -1.44 11.60
N LYS A 96 10.81 -0.45 10.88
CA LYS A 96 11.92 0.37 11.36
C LYS A 96 11.51 1.24 12.55
N ALA A 97 10.29 1.79 12.49
CA ALA A 97 9.76 2.70 13.51
C ALA A 97 9.28 1.96 14.77
N CYS A 98 8.72 0.75 14.59
CA CYS A 98 8.01 -0.05 15.59
C CYS A 98 8.47 -1.51 15.49
N THR A 99 9.55 -1.86 16.19
CA THR A 99 10.23 -3.16 16.03
C THR A 99 9.36 -4.37 16.39
N ASN A 100 8.40 -4.21 17.31
CA ASN A 100 7.54 -5.28 17.81
C ASN A 100 6.12 -5.27 17.22
N ARG A 101 5.73 -4.20 16.48
CA ARG A 101 4.41 -4.11 15.85
C ARG A 101 4.15 -5.32 14.95
N LYS A 102 3.01 -5.95 15.12
CA LYS A 102 2.55 -7.03 14.25
C LYS A 102 2.12 -6.45 12.91
N ILE A 103 2.61 -7.01 11.81
CA ILE A 103 2.36 -6.51 10.46
C ILE A 103 1.82 -7.64 9.58
N LEU A 104 0.78 -7.34 8.80
CA LEU A 104 0.27 -8.20 7.74
C LEU A 104 0.29 -7.43 6.42
N ALA A 105 1.15 -7.83 5.52
CA ALA A 105 1.30 -7.25 4.19
C ALA A 105 0.50 -8.07 3.18
N PHE A 106 -0.40 -7.42 2.43
CA PHE A 106 -1.19 -8.03 1.36
C PHE A 106 -0.65 -7.59 0.01
N GLU A 107 -0.29 -8.55 -0.81
CA GLU A 107 0.23 -8.32 -2.14
C GLU A 107 -0.22 -9.46 -3.07
N PRO A 108 -0.91 -9.18 -4.19
CA PRO A 108 -1.34 -10.20 -5.13
C PRO A 108 -0.30 -10.56 -6.19
N ASP A 109 0.62 -9.64 -6.56
CA ASP A 109 1.59 -9.89 -7.62
C ASP A 109 2.65 -10.90 -7.18
N PRO A 110 2.74 -12.09 -7.84
CA PRO A 110 3.71 -13.12 -7.47
C PRO A 110 5.17 -12.67 -7.60
N GLU A 111 5.47 -11.69 -8.44
CA GLU A 111 6.83 -11.17 -8.57
C GLU A 111 7.21 -10.28 -7.38
N ASN A 112 6.27 -9.44 -6.89
CA ASN A 112 6.46 -8.65 -5.69
C ASN A 112 6.51 -9.54 -4.44
N ILE A 113 5.64 -10.54 -4.35
CA ILE A 113 5.65 -11.53 -3.27
C ILE A 113 7.02 -12.18 -3.12
N LYS A 114 7.64 -12.64 -4.22
CA LYS A 114 9.00 -13.21 -4.21
C LYS A 114 10.05 -12.25 -3.64
N LEU A 115 9.90 -10.94 -3.87
CA LEU A 115 10.81 -9.93 -3.33
C LEU A 115 10.58 -9.67 -1.84
N LEU A 116 9.31 -9.60 -1.42
CA LEU A 116 8.92 -9.50 -0.02
C LEU A 116 9.43 -10.70 0.78
N GLU A 117 9.20 -11.92 0.29
CA GLU A 117 9.64 -13.18 0.93
C GLU A 117 11.17 -13.25 1.02
N LYS A 118 11.90 -12.89 -0.05
CA LYS A 118 13.36 -12.82 -0.02
C LYS A 118 13.86 -11.82 1.01
N THR A 119 13.23 -10.65 1.12
CA THR A 119 13.57 -9.65 2.11
C THR A 119 13.32 -10.19 3.52
N LEU A 120 12.13 -10.73 3.76
CA LEU A 120 11.73 -11.27 5.06
C LEU A 120 12.67 -12.39 5.52
N ALA A 121 12.95 -13.35 4.64
CA ALA A 121 13.84 -14.47 4.94
C ALA A 121 15.29 -14.02 5.26
N LYS A 122 15.81 -13.04 4.48
CA LYS A 122 17.17 -12.51 4.70
C LYS A 122 17.28 -11.69 5.98
N ALA A 123 16.22 -10.96 6.32
CA ALA A 123 16.20 -10.07 7.48
C ALA A 123 15.86 -10.78 8.79
N ASN A 124 15.34 -12.02 8.72
CA ASN A 124 14.87 -12.81 9.87
C ASN A 124 13.93 -12.01 10.80
N LEU A 125 12.99 -11.27 10.20
CA LEU A 125 12.07 -10.42 10.95
C LEU A 125 10.93 -11.24 11.54
N GLN A 126 10.65 -10.98 12.83
CA GLN A 126 9.51 -11.56 13.53
C GLN A 126 8.26 -10.66 13.44
N ASN A 127 7.09 -11.20 13.77
CA ASN A 127 5.83 -10.46 13.80
C ASN A 127 5.42 -9.80 12.46
N LEU A 128 5.87 -10.37 11.34
CA LEU A 128 5.51 -9.93 10.00
C LEU A 128 5.07 -11.13 9.17
N LYS A 129 3.91 -11.02 8.52
CA LYS A 129 3.36 -12.05 7.62
C LYS A 129 3.01 -11.43 6.28
N ILE A 130 3.14 -12.23 5.23
CA ILE A 130 2.74 -11.88 3.87
C ILE A 130 1.49 -12.69 3.52
N CYS A 131 0.46 -12.02 3.04
CA CYS A 131 -0.77 -12.60 2.54
C CYS A 131 -0.78 -12.44 1.01
N GLN A 132 -0.61 -13.55 0.30
CA GLN A 132 -0.51 -13.60 -1.17
C GLN A 132 -1.89 -13.53 -1.83
N ASN A 133 -2.70 -12.54 -1.46
CA ASN A 133 -4.03 -12.34 -1.98
C ASN A 133 -4.27 -10.85 -2.22
N ALA A 134 -5.06 -10.52 -3.22
CA ALA A 134 -5.72 -9.23 -3.28
C ALA A 134 -6.86 -9.19 -2.24
N LEU A 135 -7.06 -8.05 -1.60
CA LEU A 135 -8.30 -7.82 -0.85
C LEU A 135 -9.38 -7.28 -1.79
N SER A 136 -10.61 -7.75 -1.60
CA SER A 136 -11.76 -7.39 -2.42
C SER A 136 -13.05 -7.53 -1.63
N ASN A 137 -14.20 -7.24 -2.26
CA ASN A 137 -15.52 -7.41 -1.65
C ASN A 137 -16.00 -8.86 -1.58
N LYS A 138 -15.31 -9.79 -2.25
CA LYS A 138 -15.61 -11.24 -2.22
C LYS A 138 -14.33 -12.08 -2.33
N ALA A 139 -14.37 -13.26 -1.73
CA ALA A 139 -13.32 -14.27 -1.90
C ALA A 139 -13.51 -14.99 -3.25
N GLY A 140 -12.39 -15.42 -3.85
CA GLY A 140 -12.38 -16.13 -5.14
C GLY A 140 -11.14 -15.84 -5.95
N GLU A 141 -11.31 -15.54 -7.22
CA GLU A 141 -10.24 -15.14 -8.14
C GLU A 141 -10.66 -13.91 -8.94
N ALA A 142 -9.68 -13.09 -9.29
CA ALA A 142 -9.86 -11.91 -10.14
C ALA A 142 -8.73 -11.79 -11.16
N SER A 143 -8.99 -11.08 -12.25
CA SER A 143 -7.94 -10.62 -13.16
C SER A 143 -7.11 -9.56 -12.46
N PHE A 144 -5.80 -9.67 -12.57
CA PHE A 144 -4.83 -8.71 -12.08
C PHE A 144 -3.91 -8.30 -13.24
N PHE A 145 -3.79 -7.01 -13.45
CA PHE A 145 -2.96 -6.44 -14.50
C PHE A 145 -1.62 -6.01 -13.89
N GLN A 146 -0.57 -6.77 -14.22
CA GLN A 146 0.78 -6.49 -13.75
C GLN A 146 1.38 -5.31 -14.50
N ASP A 147 1.96 -4.37 -13.76
CA ASP A 147 2.86 -3.37 -14.32
C ASP A 147 4.24 -4.00 -14.57
N THR A 148 4.52 -4.37 -15.81
CA THR A 148 5.78 -5.01 -16.21
C THR A 148 6.97 -4.05 -16.28
N LEU A 149 6.74 -2.72 -16.24
CA LEU A 149 7.78 -1.71 -16.36
C LEU A 149 8.31 -1.21 -15.01
N THR A 150 7.39 -0.96 -14.07
CA THR A 150 7.75 -0.37 -12.77
C THR A 150 7.36 -1.23 -11.59
N SER A 151 6.43 -2.18 -11.80
CA SER A 151 5.79 -2.97 -10.75
C SER A 151 5.07 -2.13 -9.69
N ALA A 152 4.81 -0.84 -9.96
CA ALA A 152 4.25 0.09 -9.00
C ALA A 152 2.72 0.21 -9.12
N THR A 153 2.17 0.02 -10.32
CA THR A 153 0.76 0.33 -10.64
C THR A 153 -0.03 -0.91 -11.05
N GLY A 154 0.30 -2.07 -10.50
CA GLY A 154 -0.46 -3.30 -10.73
C GLY A 154 -1.83 -3.21 -10.05
N CYS A 155 -2.92 -3.52 -10.76
CA CYS A 155 -4.27 -3.37 -10.25
C CYS A 155 -5.17 -4.59 -10.48
N VAL A 156 -6.13 -4.80 -9.59
CA VAL A 156 -7.22 -5.76 -9.80
C VAL A 156 -8.17 -5.16 -10.83
N GLY A 157 -8.28 -5.82 -11.97
CA GLY A 157 -9.01 -5.29 -13.11
C GLY A 157 -10.49 -5.57 -13.09
N GLY A 158 -11.21 -4.55 -13.50
CA GLY A 158 -12.56 -4.58 -14.00
C GLY A 158 -12.60 -3.83 -15.33
N ASN A 159 -13.20 -2.64 -15.35
CA ASN A 159 -13.36 -1.83 -16.56
C ASN A 159 -12.27 -0.75 -16.73
N ASP A 160 -11.43 -0.54 -15.74
CA ASP A 160 -10.39 0.49 -15.80
C ASP A 160 -9.11 -0.11 -16.39
N LYS A 161 -8.70 0.40 -17.55
CA LYS A 161 -7.39 0.04 -18.12
C LYS A 161 -6.30 0.47 -17.16
N PRO A 162 -5.31 -0.39 -16.91
CA PRO A 162 -4.21 -0.04 -16.03
C PRO A 162 -3.56 1.28 -16.45
N TRP A 163 -3.19 2.08 -15.48
CA TRP A 163 -2.49 3.35 -15.67
C TRP A 163 -1.33 3.23 -16.66
N ILE A 164 -0.65 2.09 -16.65
CA ILE A 164 0.49 1.81 -17.50
C ILE A 164 0.13 1.81 -19.00
N GLU A 165 -1.06 1.31 -19.36
CA GLU A 165 -1.52 1.33 -20.76
C GLU A 165 -1.86 2.75 -21.19
N LEU A 166 -2.47 3.53 -20.29
CA LEU A 166 -2.92 4.89 -20.59
C LEU A 166 -1.75 5.90 -20.68
N TYR A 167 -0.78 5.81 -19.77
CA TYR A 167 0.23 6.85 -19.61
C TYR A 167 1.64 6.45 -20.05
N LEU A 168 1.97 5.16 -20.05
CA LEU A 168 3.30 4.68 -20.42
C LEU A 168 3.36 4.05 -21.81
N ASN A 169 2.23 3.88 -22.51
CA ASN A 169 2.12 3.07 -23.73
C ASN A 169 2.76 1.68 -23.53
N GLY A 170 2.73 1.18 -22.32
CA GLY A 170 3.20 -0.16 -21.95
C GLY A 170 2.08 -1.17 -22.11
N SER A 171 2.42 -2.45 -22.23
CA SER A 171 1.47 -3.53 -22.12
C SER A 171 1.44 -4.01 -20.68
N SER A 172 0.25 -4.11 -20.09
CA SER A 172 0.05 -4.87 -18.88
C SER A 172 0.01 -6.37 -19.20
N ASN A 173 0.43 -7.18 -18.24
CA ASN A 173 0.29 -8.63 -18.33
C ASN A 173 -0.86 -9.05 -17.43
N GLU A 174 -1.93 -9.61 -18.01
CA GLU A 174 -3.07 -10.10 -17.24
C GLU A 174 -2.77 -11.48 -16.65
N ILE A 175 -2.94 -11.60 -15.35
CA ILE A 175 -2.84 -12.87 -14.62
C ILE A 175 -4.06 -13.08 -13.73
N ARG A 176 -4.28 -14.32 -13.27
CA ARG A 176 -5.31 -14.63 -12.26
C ARG A 176 -4.67 -14.60 -10.87
N VAL A 177 -5.30 -13.89 -9.94
CA VAL A 177 -4.90 -13.83 -8.54
C VAL A 177 -6.04 -14.23 -7.62
N LYS A 178 -5.71 -14.79 -6.47
CA LYS A 178 -6.71 -15.12 -5.44
C LYS A 178 -7.15 -13.85 -4.73
N THR A 179 -8.44 -13.75 -4.44
CA THR A 179 -9.02 -12.66 -3.64
C THR A 179 -9.53 -13.16 -2.30
N LYS A 180 -9.48 -12.29 -1.30
CA LYS A 180 -10.09 -12.47 0.02
C LYS A 180 -10.83 -11.20 0.42
N THR A 181 -11.77 -11.32 1.34
CA THR A 181 -12.34 -10.15 2.03
C THR A 181 -11.48 -9.81 3.24
N LEU A 182 -11.46 -8.55 3.63
CA LEU A 182 -10.80 -8.12 4.87
C LEU A 182 -11.40 -8.87 6.08
N GLU A 183 -12.70 -9.11 6.09
CA GLU A 183 -13.37 -9.90 7.12
C GLU A 183 -12.84 -11.33 7.23
N SER A 184 -12.57 -11.99 6.10
CA SER A 184 -12.10 -13.37 6.08
C SER A 184 -10.66 -13.54 6.63
N VAL A 185 -9.88 -12.47 6.74
CA VAL A 185 -8.50 -12.50 7.23
C VAL A 185 -8.35 -12.00 8.65
N VAL A 186 -9.37 -11.29 9.17
CA VAL A 186 -9.41 -10.83 10.56
C VAL A 186 -9.92 -11.96 11.46
N ILE A 187 -9.15 -12.27 12.48
CA ILE A 187 -9.50 -13.18 13.57
C ILE A 187 -9.16 -12.48 14.89
N GLU A 188 -9.67 -12.93 16.03
CA GLU A 188 -9.48 -12.28 17.35
C GLU A 188 -8.02 -11.85 17.62
N SER A 189 -7.06 -12.72 17.32
CA SER A 189 -5.63 -12.45 17.51
C SER A 189 -4.99 -11.58 16.41
N ARG A 190 -5.78 -11.07 15.45
CA ARG A 190 -5.29 -10.35 14.28
C ARG A 190 -6.19 -9.16 13.91
N THR A 191 -6.68 -8.44 14.89
CA THR A 191 -7.49 -7.24 14.67
C THR A 191 -6.59 -6.07 14.28
N PRO A 192 -6.87 -5.33 13.19
CA PRO A 192 -6.08 -4.18 12.80
C PRO A 192 -6.42 -2.96 13.65
N SER A 193 -5.42 -2.15 14.00
CA SER A 193 -5.58 -0.79 14.53
C SER A 193 -5.17 0.29 13.53
N LEU A 194 -4.41 -0.09 12.50
CA LEU A 194 -4.00 0.78 11.40
C LEU A 194 -4.02 -0.01 10.10
N ILE A 195 -4.64 0.54 9.06
CA ILE A 195 -4.66 -0.03 7.70
C ILE A 195 -4.21 1.03 6.70
N LYS A 196 -3.17 0.76 5.90
CA LYS A 196 -2.88 1.49 4.66
C LYS A 196 -3.53 0.73 3.51
N ILE A 197 -4.27 1.42 2.65
CA ILE A 197 -4.90 0.86 1.45
C ILE A 197 -4.39 1.64 0.24
N ASP A 198 -3.73 0.93 -0.68
CA ASP A 198 -3.12 1.48 -1.87
C ASP A 198 -3.11 0.37 -2.93
N VAL A 199 -4.21 0.24 -3.63
CA VAL A 199 -4.52 -0.92 -4.51
C VAL A 199 -4.88 -0.49 -5.93
N GLU A 200 -4.46 0.74 -6.31
CA GLU A 200 -4.53 1.27 -7.66
C GLU A 200 -5.96 1.17 -8.24
N GLY A 201 -6.94 1.68 -7.48
CA GLY A 201 -8.33 1.82 -7.92
C GLY A 201 -9.28 0.70 -7.46
N HIS A 202 -8.89 -0.18 -6.54
CA HIS A 202 -9.75 -1.24 -5.99
C HIS A 202 -10.12 -1.00 -4.51
N GLU A 203 -9.99 0.25 -4.02
CA GLU A 203 -10.17 0.64 -2.62
C GLU A 203 -11.63 0.46 -2.16
N VAL A 204 -12.60 0.76 -3.02
CA VAL A 204 -14.03 0.61 -2.72
C VAL A 204 -14.35 -0.84 -2.37
N GLU A 205 -13.88 -1.77 -3.19
CA GLU A 205 -14.10 -3.21 -3.01
C GLU A 205 -13.40 -3.73 -1.74
N VAL A 206 -12.21 -3.22 -1.42
CA VAL A 206 -11.51 -3.54 -0.16
C VAL A 206 -12.35 -3.11 1.04
N LEU A 207 -12.84 -1.86 1.04
CA LEU A 207 -13.67 -1.33 2.12
C LEU A 207 -15.00 -2.07 2.25
N GLN A 208 -15.65 -2.40 1.13
CA GLN A 208 -16.88 -3.19 1.11
C GLN A 208 -16.69 -4.58 1.71
N GLY A 209 -15.56 -5.24 1.39
CA GLY A 209 -15.21 -6.55 1.95
C GLY A 209 -14.72 -6.51 3.40
N GLY A 210 -14.69 -5.34 4.01
CA GLY A 210 -14.26 -5.11 5.39
C GLY A 210 -15.29 -4.40 6.27
N ARG A 211 -16.54 -4.25 5.83
CA ARG A 211 -17.53 -3.43 6.56
C ARG A 211 -17.65 -3.79 8.04
N ASN A 212 -17.72 -5.06 8.39
CA ASN A 212 -17.83 -5.50 9.78
C ASN A 212 -16.55 -5.19 10.56
N VAL A 213 -15.38 -5.41 9.96
CA VAL A 213 -14.08 -5.05 10.58
C VAL A 213 -14.02 -3.54 10.85
N LEU A 214 -14.45 -2.72 9.89
CA LEU A 214 -14.46 -1.27 10.06
C LEU A 214 -15.45 -0.82 11.15
N CYS A 215 -16.61 -1.47 11.26
CA CYS A 215 -17.59 -1.20 12.30
C CYS A 215 -17.13 -1.64 13.70
N GLU A 216 -16.46 -2.79 13.80
CA GLU A 216 -16.13 -3.43 15.09
C GLU A 216 -14.76 -2.97 15.61
N ALA A 217 -13.71 -3.12 14.79
CA ALA A 217 -12.33 -2.78 15.16
C ALA A 217 -12.02 -1.28 15.02
N LYS A 218 -12.73 -0.58 14.14
CA LYS A 218 -12.61 0.87 13.92
C LYS A 218 -11.15 1.35 13.72
N PRO A 219 -10.35 0.67 12.86
CA PRO A 219 -8.95 1.03 12.67
C PRO A 219 -8.80 2.45 12.12
N LEU A 220 -7.63 3.06 12.31
CA LEU A 220 -7.24 4.20 11.48
C LEU A 220 -6.96 3.72 10.07
N LEU A 221 -7.36 4.53 9.08
CA LEU A 221 -7.18 4.23 7.66
C LEU A 221 -6.34 5.32 7.01
N ILE A 222 -5.37 4.91 6.20
CA ILE A 222 -4.71 5.76 5.21
C ILE A 222 -5.03 5.14 3.86
N ILE A 223 -5.69 5.90 2.98
CA ILE A 223 -6.23 5.38 1.74
C ILE A 223 -5.75 6.24 0.58
N GLU A 224 -5.05 5.65 -0.40
CA GLU A 224 -4.87 6.32 -1.68
C GLU A 224 -6.21 6.36 -2.42
N SER A 225 -6.58 7.52 -2.95
CA SER A 225 -7.92 7.71 -3.50
C SER A 225 -7.97 8.81 -4.54
N PHE A 226 -8.45 8.47 -5.74
CA PHE A 226 -8.58 9.39 -6.85
C PHE A 226 -10.03 9.54 -7.33
N PRO A 227 -10.43 10.70 -7.90
CA PRO A 227 -11.67 10.82 -8.64
C PRO A 227 -11.72 9.79 -9.81
N PRO A 228 -12.89 9.21 -10.15
CA PRO A 228 -14.21 9.47 -9.54
C PRO A 228 -14.51 8.62 -8.29
N LYS A 229 -13.70 7.61 -7.96
CA LYS A 229 -13.97 6.64 -6.86
C LYS A 229 -13.91 7.28 -5.47
N GLN A 230 -13.20 8.39 -5.32
CA GLN A 230 -13.05 9.09 -4.04
C GLN A 230 -14.41 9.43 -3.38
N SER A 231 -15.38 9.89 -4.15
CA SER A 231 -16.72 10.20 -3.61
C SER A 231 -17.43 8.99 -3.01
N THR A 232 -17.29 7.83 -3.66
CA THR A 232 -17.84 6.56 -3.16
C THR A 232 -17.15 6.11 -1.87
N ILE A 233 -15.81 6.24 -1.81
CA ILE A 233 -15.03 5.94 -0.60
C ILE A 233 -15.50 6.84 0.56
N LEU A 234 -15.61 8.15 0.33
CA LEU A 234 -16.04 9.10 1.36
C LEU A 234 -17.47 8.81 1.85
N SER A 235 -18.39 8.49 0.96
CA SER A 235 -19.76 8.12 1.33
C SER A 235 -19.79 6.86 2.19
N LEU A 236 -19.01 5.83 1.82
CA LEU A 236 -18.91 4.59 2.59
C LEU A 236 -18.30 4.84 3.99
N LEU A 237 -17.23 5.62 4.08
CA LEU A 237 -16.59 5.96 5.35
C LEU A 237 -17.53 6.75 6.26
N HIS A 238 -18.25 7.73 5.70
CA HIS A 238 -19.22 8.51 6.44
C HIS A 238 -20.39 7.65 6.97
N GLU A 239 -20.92 6.73 6.13
CA GLU A 239 -21.95 5.77 6.54
C GLU A 239 -21.50 4.91 7.72
N LEU A 240 -20.20 4.55 7.78
CA LEU A 240 -19.60 3.77 8.84
C LEU A 240 -19.17 4.62 10.06
N GLY A 241 -19.49 5.92 10.08
CA GLY A 241 -19.19 6.83 11.20
C GLY A 241 -17.74 7.35 11.23
N TYR A 242 -16.99 7.18 10.17
CA TYR A 242 -15.63 7.71 10.06
C TYR A 242 -15.63 9.21 9.70
N ARG A 243 -14.67 9.92 10.27
CA ARG A 243 -14.23 11.25 9.83
C ARG A 243 -13.04 11.11 8.91
N SER A 244 -12.87 12.02 7.96
CA SER A 244 -11.76 11.97 7.01
C SER A 244 -11.24 13.37 6.67
N MET A 245 -9.94 13.41 6.31
CA MET A 245 -9.22 14.61 5.87
C MET A 245 -8.27 14.26 4.73
N ASP A 246 -7.79 15.29 4.03
CA ASP A 246 -6.66 15.22 3.12
C ASP A 246 -5.38 14.91 3.93
N ALA A 247 -4.76 13.76 3.68
CA ALA A 247 -3.57 13.33 4.39
C ALA A 247 -2.28 13.95 3.85
N ASP A 248 -2.30 14.49 2.61
CA ASP A 248 -1.13 15.13 1.99
C ASP A 248 -0.96 16.58 2.45
N HIS A 249 -2.07 17.31 2.56
CA HIS A 249 -2.07 18.76 2.83
C HIS A 249 -2.65 19.11 4.20
N HIS A 250 -3.18 18.13 4.93
CA HIS A 250 -3.79 18.32 6.25
C HIS A 250 -4.95 19.32 6.24
N THR A 251 -5.73 19.29 5.18
CA THR A 251 -6.85 20.22 4.93
C THR A 251 -8.16 19.46 4.65
N SER A 252 -9.21 20.21 4.34
CA SER A 252 -10.43 19.62 3.81
C SER A 252 -10.20 18.96 2.46
N ILE A 253 -10.87 17.83 2.24
CA ILE A 253 -10.78 17.06 1.02
C ILE A 253 -11.27 17.86 -0.18
N ASN A 254 -10.53 17.82 -1.27
CA ASN A 254 -10.84 18.51 -2.52
C ASN A 254 -10.39 17.66 -3.73
N SER A 255 -10.58 18.16 -4.94
CA SER A 255 -10.26 17.46 -6.18
C SER A 255 -8.77 17.15 -6.40
N LYS A 256 -7.87 17.69 -5.59
CA LYS A 256 -6.42 17.44 -5.64
C LYS A 256 -5.95 16.45 -4.56
N THR A 257 -6.83 16.11 -3.62
CA THR A 257 -6.53 15.14 -2.58
C THR A 257 -6.27 13.78 -3.20
N THR A 258 -5.13 13.19 -2.90
CA THR A 258 -4.71 11.88 -3.39
C THR A 258 -4.61 10.84 -2.29
N ASN A 259 -4.42 11.27 -1.05
CA ASN A 259 -4.42 10.40 0.12
C ASN A 259 -5.40 10.91 1.17
N LEU A 260 -6.17 9.99 1.73
CA LEU A 260 -7.10 10.25 2.82
C LEU A 260 -6.55 9.66 4.12
N ILE A 261 -6.67 10.41 5.21
CA ILE A 261 -6.67 9.83 6.55
C ILE A 261 -8.11 9.75 7.04
N ALA A 262 -8.52 8.57 7.55
CA ALA A 262 -9.84 8.41 8.13
C ALA A 262 -9.77 7.74 9.51
N TRP A 263 -10.59 8.21 10.43
CA TRP A 263 -10.66 7.71 11.81
C TRP A 263 -12.10 7.67 12.32
N HIS A 264 -12.38 6.68 13.14
CA HIS A 264 -13.64 6.60 13.85
C HIS A 264 -13.48 7.25 15.24
N PRO A 265 -14.47 8.04 15.76
CA PRO A 265 -14.37 8.67 17.09
C PRO A 265 -14.16 7.71 18.26
N GLN A 266 -14.58 6.44 18.10
CA GLN A 266 -14.37 5.35 19.04
C GLN A 266 -13.22 4.42 18.65
N GLY A 267 -12.34 4.86 17.75
CA GLY A 267 -11.18 4.09 17.28
C GLY A 267 -10.02 4.09 18.28
N PRO A 268 -8.89 3.50 17.92
CA PRO A 268 -7.77 3.27 18.83
C PRO A 268 -7.04 4.55 19.27
N LEU A 269 -7.13 5.65 18.52
CA LEU A 269 -6.58 6.94 18.91
C LEU A 269 -7.67 8.00 19.05
N LYS A 270 -7.51 8.85 20.07
CA LYS A 270 -8.39 10.01 20.26
C LYS A 270 -8.15 11.07 19.15
N GLU A 271 -9.20 11.76 18.75
CA GLU A 271 -9.15 12.78 17.71
C GLU A 271 -8.08 13.86 17.98
N ALA A 272 -7.97 14.34 19.23
CA ALA A 272 -6.94 15.30 19.59
C ALA A 272 -5.50 14.81 19.35
N THR A 273 -5.27 13.51 19.50
CA THR A 273 -3.98 12.85 19.17
C THR A 273 -3.78 12.82 17.66
N ILE A 274 -4.82 12.43 16.92
CA ILE A 274 -4.77 12.38 15.44
C ILE A 274 -4.47 13.77 14.87
N GLN A 275 -5.13 14.80 15.37
CA GLN A 275 -4.88 16.18 14.94
C GLN A 275 -3.43 16.63 15.18
N LYS A 276 -2.82 16.20 16.29
CA LYS A 276 -1.38 16.48 16.55
C LYS A 276 -0.43 15.71 15.62
N LEU A 277 -0.81 14.53 15.14
CA LEU A 277 0.00 13.74 14.22
C LEU A 277 -0.07 14.26 12.78
N ILE A 278 -1.18 14.93 12.45
CA ILE A 278 -1.42 15.53 11.14
C ILE A 278 -0.74 16.92 11.05
N ASN A 279 -0.72 17.70 12.11
CA ASN A 279 -0.08 19.03 12.17
C ASN A 279 1.43 18.93 12.45
#